data_e2e81005a243de481d39f2197509d369
#
_entry.id   e2e81005a243de481d39f2197509d369
#
_cell.length_a   1.000
_cell.length_b   1.000
_cell.length_c   1.000
_cell.angle_alpha   90.00
_cell.angle_beta   90.00
_cell.angle_gamma   90.00
#
_symmetry.space_group_name_H-M   'P 1'
#
loop_
_entity.id
_entity.type
_entity.pdbx_description
1 polymer ?
#
loop_
_entity_poly.entity_id
_entity_poly.type
_entity_poly.pdbx_seq_one_letter_code
_entity_poly.pdbx_strand_id
1 'polypeptide(L)'
;MRKPLHIVILAAGAGTRMKSRVPKVLQTVAGKAMIIHVLDTALQVQPAGIHVVFNPSVPEVVNACDSYDITWASQAEQLGTGHAVQQAMPGIPDDCDVLVLYGDIPLLEAGVLEALIDSPSAGLKGDTSCSANRDASPLYSSTRFRKMA
;
A
#
# COMPACT_ATOMS: atom_id res chain seq x y z
N MET A 1 -5.31 -12.18 20.82
CA MET A 1 -4.91 -12.60 19.46
C MET A 1 -4.85 -11.39 18.55
N ARG A 2 -3.81 -11.26 17.78
CA ARG A 2 -3.74 -10.22 16.75
C ARG A 2 -4.73 -10.58 15.63
N LYS A 3 -5.40 -9.58 15.08
CA LYS A 3 -6.26 -9.78 13.91
C LYS A 3 -5.39 -10.00 12.66
N PRO A 4 -5.91 -10.67 11.62
CA PRO A 4 -5.20 -10.81 10.37
C PRO A 4 -4.81 -9.44 9.82
N LEU A 5 -3.57 -9.29 9.38
CA LEU A 5 -3.06 -8.07 8.78
C LEU A 5 -3.13 -8.17 7.26
N HIS A 6 -3.78 -7.22 6.63
CA HIS A 6 -3.74 -7.04 5.18
C HIS A 6 -2.96 -5.76 4.84
N ILE A 7 -2.15 -5.81 3.80
CA ILE A 7 -1.37 -4.66 3.33
C ILE A 7 -1.91 -4.21 1.99
N VAL A 8 -2.19 -2.92 1.85
CA VAL A 8 -2.57 -2.27 0.59
C VAL A 8 -1.42 -1.41 0.11
N ILE A 9 -0.91 -1.69 -1.09
CA ILE A 9 0.17 -0.93 -1.71
C ILE A 9 -0.40 -0.09 -2.84
N LEU A 10 -0.22 1.21 -2.76
CA LEU A 10 -0.72 2.17 -3.76
C LEU A 10 0.30 2.35 -4.88
N ALA A 11 -0.04 1.88 -6.06
CA ALA A 11 0.82 1.92 -7.24
C ALA A 11 0.11 2.51 -8.49
N ALA A 12 -1.09 3.07 -8.32
CA ALA A 12 -1.89 3.62 -9.42
C ALA A 12 -1.57 5.08 -9.76
N GLY A 13 -0.69 5.75 -9.00
CA GLY A 13 -0.33 7.15 -9.20
C GLY A 13 0.25 7.42 -10.59
N ALA A 14 -0.22 8.49 -11.24
CA ALA A 14 0.15 8.81 -12.61
C ALA A 14 1.59 9.32 -12.78
N GLY A 15 2.33 9.62 -11.69
CA GLY A 15 3.70 10.12 -11.77
C GLY A 15 3.86 11.39 -12.62
N THR A 16 2.83 12.24 -12.68
CA THR A 16 2.71 13.39 -13.60
C THR A 16 3.82 14.43 -13.50
N ARG A 17 4.59 14.40 -12.41
CA ARG A 17 5.74 15.32 -12.20
C ARG A 17 7.04 14.83 -12.82
N MET A 18 7.11 13.57 -13.23
CA MET A 18 8.29 13.02 -13.89
C MET A 18 7.97 12.79 -15.37
N LYS A 19 8.72 13.46 -16.25
CA LYS A 19 8.64 13.31 -17.73
C LYS A 19 9.17 11.95 -18.21
N SER A 20 9.15 10.94 -17.37
CA SER A 20 9.61 9.59 -17.68
C SER A 20 8.49 8.77 -18.30
N ARG A 21 8.82 7.96 -19.32
CA ARG A 21 7.90 6.96 -19.90
C ARG A 21 7.68 5.78 -18.95
N VAL A 22 8.56 5.61 -17.95
CA VAL A 22 8.47 4.53 -16.97
C VAL A 22 7.67 5.03 -15.77
N PRO A 23 6.63 4.30 -15.32
CA PRO A 23 5.89 4.64 -14.12
C PRO A 23 6.83 4.81 -12.92
N LYS A 24 6.53 5.75 -12.02
CA LYS A 24 7.40 6.05 -10.88
C LYS A 24 7.72 4.82 -10.05
N VAL A 25 6.73 3.99 -9.75
CA VAL A 25 6.89 2.76 -8.95
C VAL A 25 7.78 1.71 -9.60
N LEU A 26 7.99 1.78 -10.92
CA LEU A 26 8.88 0.89 -11.69
C LEU A 26 10.28 1.44 -11.88
N GLN A 27 10.56 2.67 -11.48
CA GLN A 27 11.91 3.19 -11.50
C GLN A 27 12.79 2.42 -10.52
N THR A 28 14.03 2.19 -10.92
CA THR A 28 14.95 1.35 -10.15
C THR A 28 15.73 2.15 -9.12
N VAL A 29 15.82 1.58 -7.93
CA VAL A 29 16.71 2.00 -6.86
C VAL A 29 17.56 0.80 -6.49
N ALA A 30 18.88 0.95 -6.48
CA ALA A 30 19.82 -0.16 -6.24
C ALA A 30 19.54 -1.40 -7.13
N GLY A 31 19.21 -1.16 -8.40
CA GLY A 31 18.99 -2.23 -9.40
C GLY A 31 17.63 -2.93 -9.32
N LYS A 32 16.72 -2.49 -8.46
CA LYS A 32 15.41 -3.10 -8.23
C LYS A 32 14.31 -2.04 -8.29
N ALA A 33 13.17 -2.32 -8.92
CA ALA A 33 12.04 -1.38 -8.99
C ALA A 33 11.55 -0.99 -7.59
N MET A 34 11.13 0.26 -7.41
CA MET A 34 10.69 0.77 -6.10
C MET A 34 9.58 -0.09 -5.49
N ILE A 35 8.58 -0.50 -6.28
CA ILE A 35 7.49 -1.33 -5.80
C ILE A 35 7.97 -2.69 -5.27
N ILE A 36 9.03 -3.25 -5.85
CA ILE A 36 9.60 -4.52 -5.41
C ILE A 36 10.26 -4.38 -4.05
N HIS A 37 10.95 -3.26 -3.77
CA HIS A 37 11.46 -2.97 -2.43
C HIS A 37 10.34 -2.92 -1.40
N VAL A 38 9.23 -2.27 -1.73
CA VAL A 38 8.05 -2.18 -0.84
C VAL A 38 7.42 -3.55 -0.60
N LEU A 39 7.28 -4.36 -1.66
CA LEU A 39 6.76 -5.74 -1.56
C LEU A 39 7.65 -6.63 -0.70
N ASP A 40 8.97 -6.60 -0.91
CA ASP A 40 9.92 -7.38 -0.12
C ASP A 40 9.86 -7.01 1.37
N THR A 41 9.73 -5.73 1.68
CA THR A 41 9.59 -5.25 3.07
C THR A 41 8.23 -5.64 3.65
N ALA A 42 7.15 -5.54 2.87
CA ALA A 42 5.81 -5.93 3.30
C ALA A 42 5.73 -7.42 3.64
N LEU A 43 6.41 -8.28 2.90
CA LEU A 43 6.44 -9.73 3.16
C LEU A 43 7.14 -10.08 4.48
N GLN A 44 8.10 -9.26 4.94
CA GLN A 44 8.83 -9.53 6.19
C GLN A 44 7.93 -9.51 7.43
N VAL A 45 6.84 -8.76 7.41
CA VAL A 45 5.88 -8.71 8.52
C VAL A 45 4.80 -9.80 8.42
N GLN A 46 4.92 -10.72 7.47
CA GLN A 46 4.06 -11.89 7.28
C GLN A 46 2.55 -11.53 7.26
N PRO A 47 2.11 -10.67 6.34
CA PRO A 47 0.70 -10.31 6.24
C PRO A 47 -0.15 -11.51 5.80
N ALA A 48 -1.44 -11.50 6.17
CA ALA A 48 -2.41 -12.48 5.69
C ALA A 48 -2.73 -12.31 4.20
N GLY A 49 -2.53 -11.11 3.64
CA GLY A 49 -2.67 -10.82 2.22
C GLY A 49 -2.08 -9.48 1.84
N ILE A 50 -1.61 -9.38 0.60
CA ILE A 50 -1.11 -8.15 -0.01
C ILE A 50 -2.01 -7.78 -1.18
N HIS A 51 -2.46 -6.54 -1.21
CA HIS A 51 -3.30 -5.97 -2.25
C HIS A 51 -2.55 -4.82 -2.91
N VAL A 52 -2.45 -4.81 -4.23
CA VAL A 52 -1.80 -3.73 -4.97
C VAL A 52 -2.83 -3.01 -5.81
N VAL A 53 -2.95 -1.71 -5.59
CA VAL A 53 -3.82 -0.84 -6.39
C VAL A 53 -3.02 -0.31 -7.56
N PHE A 54 -3.46 -0.61 -8.77
CA PHE A 54 -2.77 -0.26 -10.01
C PHE A 54 -3.69 0.47 -10.99
N ASN A 55 -3.09 1.18 -11.95
CA ASN A 55 -3.81 1.76 -13.06
C ASN A 55 -3.85 0.74 -14.22
N PRO A 56 -5.03 0.34 -14.71
CA PRO A 56 -5.14 -0.63 -15.80
C PRO A 56 -4.53 -0.15 -17.13
N SER A 57 -4.31 1.16 -17.27
CA SER A 57 -3.57 1.72 -18.41
C SER A 57 -2.05 1.48 -18.36
N VAL A 58 -1.56 0.92 -17.25
CA VAL A 58 -0.12 0.66 -17.00
C VAL A 58 0.07 -0.81 -16.59
N PRO A 59 -0.09 -1.75 -17.55
CA PRO A 59 0.02 -3.18 -17.27
C PRO A 59 1.44 -3.62 -16.86
N GLU A 60 2.45 -2.80 -17.12
CA GLU A 60 3.84 -3.07 -16.78
C GLU A 60 4.04 -3.25 -15.26
N VAL A 61 3.22 -2.60 -14.45
CA VAL A 61 3.26 -2.76 -12.97
C VAL A 61 2.87 -4.18 -12.58
N VAL A 62 1.85 -4.74 -13.22
CA VAL A 62 1.42 -6.13 -12.98
C VAL A 62 2.52 -7.10 -13.39
N ASN A 63 3.09 -6.92 -14.59
CA ASN A 63 4.16 -7.77 -15.10
C ASN A 63 5.41 -7.76 -14.22
N ALA A 64 5.76 -6.59 -13.66
CA ALA A 64 6.93 -6.45 -12.78
C ALA A 64 6.78 -7.21 -11.47
N CYS A 65 5.56 -7.48 -11.03
CA CYS A 65 5.24 -8.16 -9.77
C CYS A 65 4.73 -9.60 -9.94
N ASP A 66 4.93 -10.20 -11.10
CA ASP A 66 4.40 -11.52 -11.49
C ASP A 66 4.81 -12.65 -10.55
N SER A 67 5.98 -12.53 -9.91
CA SER A 67 6.50 -13.53 -8.98
C SER A 67 5.93 -13.45 -7.55
N TYR A 68 5.06 -12.47 -7.28
CA TYR A 68 4.49 -12.26 -5.96
C TYR A 68 3.03 -12.69 -5.90
N ASP A 69 2.62 -13.28 -4.78
CA ASP A 69 1.22 -13.62 -4.50
C ASP A 69 0.47 -12.36 -4.06
N ILE A 70 -0.19 -11.71 -5.00
CA ILE A 70 -0.82 -10.39 -4.84
C ILE A 70 -2.26 -10.45 -5.32
N THR A 71 -3.15 -9.82 -4.56
CA THR A 71 -4.50 -9.46 -5.03
C THR A 71 -4.47 -8.09 -5.69
N TRP A 72 -4.88 -8.01 -6.94
CA TRP A 72 -4.88 -6.77 -7.71
C TRP A 72 -6.20 -6.02 -7.58
N ALA A 73 -6.10 -4.70 -7.38
CA ALA A 73 -7.24 -3.79 -7.37
C ALA A 73 -7.04 -2.69 -8.42
N SER A 74 -7.98 -2.55 -9.33
CA SER A 74 -7.91 -1.58 -10.42
C SER A 74 -8.42 -0.21 -9.99
N GLN A 75 -7.64 0.84 -10.24
CA GLN A 75 -8.06 2.23 -10.13
C GLN A 75 -7.89 2.92 -11.49
N ALA A 76 -8.93 2.95 -12.30
CA ALA A 76 -8.90 3.57 -13.61
C ALA A 76 -8.88 5.11 -13.53
N GLU A 77 -9.57 5.67 -12.56
CA GLU A 77 -9.66 7.13 -12.33
C GLU A 77 -8.84 7.53 -11.11
N GLN A 78 -8.03 8.56 -11.26
CA GLN A 78 -7.13 9.08 -10.21
C GLN A 78 -7.88 10.05 -9.28
N LEU A 79 -8.79 9.53 -8.46
CA LEU A 79 -9.62 10.32 -7.54
C LEU A 79 -9.01 10.45 -6.13
N GLY A 80 -7.72 10.20 -5.98
CA GLY A 80 -6.98 10.35 -4.74
C GLY A 80 -6.70 9.05 -4.00
N THR A 81 -5.94 9.17 -2.91
CA THR A 81 -5.47 8.04 -2.08
C THR A 81 -6.62 7.27 -1.44
N GLY A 82 -7.62 7.98 -0.90
CA GLY A 82 -8.79 7.35 -0.29
C GLY A 82 -9.57 6.50 -1.29
N HIS A 83 -9.77 6.99 -2.50
CA HIS A 83 -10.41 6.26 -3.59
C HIS A 83 -9.60 5.01 -3.97
N ALA A 84 -8.26 5.13 -4.03
CA ALA A 84 -7.39 3.99 -4.30
C ALA A 84 -7.55 2.88 -3.25
N VAL A 85 -7.57 3.23 -1.97
CA VAL A 85 -7.81 2.27 -0.88
C VAL A 85 -9.18 1.62 -1.00
N GLN A 86 -10.22 2.38 -1.33
CA GLN A 86 -11.57 1.86 -1.54
C GLN A 86 -11.63 0.78 -2.63
N GLN A 87 -10.80 0.87 -3.67
CA GLN A 87 -10.75 -0.15 -4.73
C GLN A 87 -10.21 -1.49 -4.22
N ALA A 88 -9.36 -1.49 -3.20
CA ALA A 88 -8.81 -2.71 -2.61
C ALA A 88 -9.75 -3.34 -1.56
N MET A 89 -10.62 -2.56 -0.94
CA MET A 89 -11.45 -2.99 0.19
C MET A 89 -12.33 -4.22 -0.08
N PRO A 90 -12.95 -4.40 -1.27
CA PRO A 90 -13.76 -5.59 -1.55
C PRO A 90 -12.98 -6.91 -1.49
N GLY A 91 -11.66 -6.88 -1.77
CA GLY A 91 -10.78 -8.05 -1.68
C GLY A 91 -10.26 -8.35 -0.27
N ILE A 92 -10.55 -7.49 0.70
CA ILE A 92 -10.05 -7.61 2.07
C ILE A 92 -11.19 -8.13 2.96
N PRO A 93 -10.98 -9.20 3.74
CA PRO A 93 -11.98 -9.69 4.69
C PRO A 93 -12.34 -8.65 5.74
N ASP A 94 -13.53 -8.80 6.34
CA ASP A 94 -13.94 -7.99 7.47
C ASP A 94 -13.19 -8.40 8.74
N ASP A 95 -13.18 -7.51 9.73
CA ASP A 95 -12.53 -7.72 11.03
C ASP A 95 -11.02 -8.01 10.96
N CYS A 96 -10.34 -7.36 10.04
CA CYS A 96 -8.88 -7.39 9.91
C CYS A 96 -8.26 -5.98 10.10
N ASP A 97 -6.97 -5.97 10.37
CA ASP A 97 -6.18 -4.74 10.36
C ASP A 97 -5.65 -4.49 8.94
N VAL A 98 -5.71 -3.25 8.49
CA VAL A 98 -5.24 -2.85 7.15
C VAL A 98 -4.14 -1.81 7.30
N LEU A 99 -3.01 -2.07 6.66
CA LEU A 99 -1.88 -1.14 6.57
C LEU A 99 -1.75 -0.66 5.13
N VAL A 100 -1.74 0.64 4.92
CA VAL A 100 -1.58 1.25 3.58
C VAL A 100 -0.16 1.71 3.40
N LEU A 101 0.46 1.29 2.32
CA LEU A 101 1.82 1.67 1.92
C LEU A 101 1.82 2.32 0.53
N TYR A 102 2.81 3.14 0.26
CA TYR A 102 3.03 3.73 -1.06
C TYR A 102 4.10 2.93 -1.82
N GLY A 103 3.80 2.57 -3.06
CA GLY A 103 4.69 1.79 -3.92
C GLY A 103 5.95 2.54 -4.39
N ASP A 104 6.04 3.83 -4.12
CA ASP A 104 7.15 4.71 -4.48
C ASP A 104 8.03 5.13 -3.28
N ILE A 105 7.93 4.40 -2.17
CA ILE A 105 8.78 4.60 -0.98
C ILE A 105 9.67 3.36 -0.77
N PRO A 106 10.78 3.23 -1.51
CA PRO A 106 11.59 2.02 -1.53
C PRO A 106 12.45 1.81 -0.28
N LEU A 107 12.67 2.84 0.53
CA LEU A 107 13.52 2.80 1.73
C LEU A 107 12.74 2.49 3.02
N LEU A 108 11.58 1.89 2.88
CA LEU A 108 10.77 1.47 4.02
C LEU A 108 11.43 0.27 4.72
N GLU A 109 11.63 0.37 6.03
CA GLU A 109 12.23 -0.68 6.84
C GLU A 109 11.17 -1.52 7.54
N ALA A 110 11.40 -2.83 7.65
CA ALA A 110 10.48 -3.75 8.32
C ALA A 110 10.22 -3.36 9.79
N GLY A 111 11.25 -2.88 10.51
CA GLY A 111 11.10 -2.40 11.88
C GLY A 111 10.13 -1.23 12.02
N VAL A 112 10.04 -0.36 11.01
CA VAL A 112 9.04 0.73 10.97
C VAL A 112 7.64 0.15 10.79
N LEU A 113 7.47 -0.85 9.92
CA LEU A 113 6.19 -1.53 9.74
C LEU A 113 5.74 -2.23 11.02
N GLU A 114 6.63 -2.94 11.69
CA GLU A 114 6.35 -3.61 12.98
C GLU A 114 5.91 -2.61 14.04
N ALA A 115 6.59 -1.48 14.16
CA ALA A 115 6.21 -0.41 15.09
C ALA A 115 4.82 0.17 14.79
N LEU A 116 4.47 0.32 13.50
CA LEU A 116 3.14 0.77 13.08
C LEU A 116 2.05 -0.27 13.39
N ILE A 117 2.38 -1.56 13.22
CA ILE A 117 1.47 -2.67 13.51
C ILE A 117 1.24 -2.80 15.02
N ASP A 118 2.25 -2.56 15.83
CA ASP A 118 2.18 -2.66 17.30
C ASP A 118 1.59 -1.41 17.96
N SER A 119 1.58 -0.29 17.23
CA SER A 119 0.94 0.94 17.72
C SER A 119 -0.56 0.71 17.93
N PRO A 120 -1.14 1.19 19.07
CA PRO A 120 -2.58 1.10 19.25
C PRO A 120 -3.27 1.79 18.07
N SER A 121 -4.08 1.02 17.34
CA SER A 121 -4.85 1.54 16.22
C SER A 121 -5.67 2.72 16.73
N ALA A 122 -5.46 3.91 16.18
CA ALA A 122 -6.39 5.01 16.35
C ALA A 122 -7.72 4.50 15.80
N GLY A 123 -8.63 4.16 16.70
CA GLY A 123 -9.90 3.53 16.36
C GLY A 123 -10.73 4.48 15.51
N LEU A 124 -10.64 4.35 14.20
CA LEU A 124 -11.59 4.94 13.29
C LEU A 124 -12.84 4.05 13.29
N LYS A 125 -13.78 4.39 14.13
CA LYS A 125 -15.15 3.90 14.02
C LYS A 125 -15.73 4.44 12.70
N GLY A 126 -15.98 3.54 11.76
CA GLY A 126 -17.09 3.61 10.84
C GLY A 126 -17.21 4.79 9.87
N ASP A 127 -16.21 5.63 9.67
CA ASP A 127 -16.24 6.67 8.63
C ASP A 127 -14.93 6.63 7.81
N THR A 128 -15.08 6.67 6.50
CA THR A 128 -14.04 6.67 5.48
C THR A 128 -13.14 7.92 5.49
N SER A 129 -13.02 8.60 6.61
CA SER A 129 -12.12 9.74 6.76
C SER A 129 -10.75 9.24 7.24
N CYS A 130 -9.83 9.18 6.30
CA CYS A 130 -8.43 8.90 6.51
C CYS A 130 -7.81 9.98 7.44
N SER A 131 -7.76 9.71 8.74
CA SER A 131 -7.00 10.57 9.64
C SER A 131 -5.55 10.05 9.69
N ALA A 132 -4.68 10.73 8.97
CA ALA A 132 -3.24 10.52 9.06
C ALA A 132 -2.78 10.75 10.50
N ASN A 133 -2.05 9.79 11.07
CA ASN A 133 -1.32 10.02 12.31
C ASN A 133 -0.26 11.10 12.06
N ARG A 134 -0.47 12.31 12.60
CA ARG A 134 0.39 13.49 12.37
C ARG A 134 1.73 13.42 13.11
N ASP A 135 1.93 12.42 13.95
CA ASP A 135 3.14 12.24 14.74
C ASP A 135 4.17 11.31 14.09
N ALA A 136 3.84 10.71 12.94
CA ALA A 136 4.81 9.99 12.12
C ALA A 136 5.67 11.02 11.36
N SER A 137 6.99 10.85 11.42
CA SER A 137 7.95 11.62 10.62
C SER A 137 7.44 11.83 9.19
N PRO A 138 7.59 13.03 8.60
CA PRO A 138 7.07 13.35 7.27
C PRO A 138 7.62 12.47 6.13
N LEU A 139 8.55 11.58 6.44
CA LEU A 139 9.14 10.62 5.49
C LEU A 139 8.31 9.33 5.32
N TYR A 140 7.36 9.04 6.20
CA TYR A 140 6.57 7.80 6.15
C TYR A 140 5.08 8.11 6.21
N SER A 141 4.47 8.23 5.05
CA SER A 141 3.00 8.33 4.93
C SER A 141 2.39 6.94 4.83
N SER A 142 2.31 6.24 5.96
CA SER A 142 1.59 4.97 6.08
C SER A 142 0.41 5.14 7.02
N THR A 143 -0.71 4.54 6.68
CA THR A 143 -1.94 4.62 7.47
C THR A 143 -2.39 3.22 7.83
N ARG A 144 -2.63 2.97 9.12
CA ARG A 144 -3.26 1.75 9.60
C ARG A 144 -4.69 2.04 10.04
N PHE A 145 -5.63 1.20 9.64
CA PHE A 145 -7.00 1.24 10.10
C PHE A 145 -7.56 -0.18 10.25
N ARG A 146 -8.71 -0.30 10.91
CA ARG A 146 -9.42 -1.56 11.02
C ARG A 146 -10.61 -1.55 10.07
N LYS A 147 -10.71 -2.57 9.23
CA LYS A 147 -11.93 -2.83 8.47
C LYS A 147 -12.95 -3.50 9.40
N MET A 148 -14.07 -2.85 9.59
CA MET A 148 -15.22 -3.38 10.32
C MET A 148 -16.29 -3.80 9.32
N ALA A 149 -17.07 -4.80 9.70
CA ALA A 149 -18.21 -5.26 8.92
C ALA A 149 -19.27 -4.16 8.77
#